data_69e563ace1a22d75dcd875143ff6a7d3
#
_entry.id   69e563ace1a22d75dcd875143ff6a7d3
#
_cell.length_a   1.000
_cell.length_b   1.000
_cell.length_c   1.000
_cell.angle_alpha   90.00
_cell.angle_beta   90.00
_cell.angle_gamma   90.00
#
_symmetry.space_group_name_H-M   'P 1'
#
loop_
_entity.id
_entity.type
_entity.pdbx_description
1 polymer ?
#
loop_
_entity_poly.entity_id
_entity_poly.type
_entity_poly.pdbx_seq_one_letter_code
_entity_poly.pdbx_strand_id
1 'polypeptide(L)'
;MATWEFPESEPIEIFVSIASGSVAVSGEQIGATSVTAYSSKPGREDDALSPEELRVSFSAGRLEIVQPKNSGSVRGRDSLDVTVRTPPGARVTVRTASADVSCVGELATLEVQTACGDVTAASVSGGAAVNTANGDIWLETVGGAAAVRTASGDIRLRRAGGDVAATTASGDIQLGLLGGSAAAQTASGDIEIGSISAGEANVKTMSGDTSVGVARGAEVYLDLSSLTGDISSQLEETGGGEGVGLRVTCRSVSGDIQITRATATAGAQ
;
A
#
# COMPACT_ATOMS: atom_id res chain seq x y z
N MET A 1 -19.77 -12.20 -19.11
CA MET A 1 -18.60 -11.35 -19.41
C MET A 1 -19.11 -10.11 -20.13
N ALA A 2 -18.81 -8.93 -19.62
CA ALA A 2 -19.14 -7.66 -20.24
C ALA A 2 -17.85 -6.86 -20.45
N THR A 3 -17.78 -6.14 -21.58
CA THR A 3 -16.61 -5.32 -21.93
C THR A 3 -17.08 -3.96 -22.39
N TRP A 4 -16.41 -2.92 -21.93
CA TRP A 4 -16.62 -1.52 -22.33
C TRP A 4 -15.30 -0.94 -22.79
N GLU A 5 -15.33 -0.16 -23.84
CA GLU A 5 -14.16 0.51 -24.40
C GLU A 5 -14.42 2.02 -24.50
N PHE A 6 -13.44 2.80 -24.08
CA PHE A 6 -13.47 4.26 -24.10
C PHE A 6 -12.23 4.75 -24.84
N PRO A 7 -12.40 5.54 -25.92
CA PRO A 7 -11.30 6.00 -26.77
C PRO A 7 -10.53 7.15 -26.09
N GLU A 8 -10.06 6.94 -24.87
CA GLU A 8 -9.26 7.92 -24.15
C GLU A 8 -7.82 7.43 -24.03
N SER A 9 -6.90 8.30 -24.49
CA SER A 9 -5.46 8.08 -24.45
C SER A 9 -4.73 8.91 -23.38
N GLU A 10 -5.47 9.79 -22.69
CA GLU A 10 -4.94 10.57 -21.56
C GLU A 10 -5.16 9.87 -20.24
N PRO A 11 -4.34 10.18 -19.20
CA PRO A 11 -4.55 9.66 -17.86
C PRO A 11 -5.91 10.07 -17.28
N ILE A 12 -6.67 9.12 -16.77
CA ILE A 12 -8.03 9.31 -16.26
C ILE A 12 -8.12 9.11 -14.75
N GLU A 13 -9.24 9.56 -14.17
CA GLU A 13 -9.64 9.15 -12.83
C GLU A 13 -10.48 7.89 -12.91
N ILE A 14 -10.12 6.87 -12.12
CA ILE A 14 -10.82 5.59 -12.07
C ILE A 14 -11.39 5.43 -10.67
N PHE A 15 -12.69 5.29 -10.59
CA PHE A 15 -13.40 4.96 -9.35
C PHE A 15 -14.07 3.60 -9.49
N VAL A 16 -13.68 2.65 -8.63
CA VAL A 16 -14.26 1.30 -8.58
C VAL A 16 -14.93 1.07 -7.25
N SER A 17 -16.17 0.65 -7.26
CA SER A 17 -16.91 0.27 -6.06
C SER A 17 -17.64 -1.05 -6.29
N ILE A 18 -17.10 -2.13 -5.74
CA ILE A 18 -17.67 -3.49 -5.80
C ILE A 18 -17.74 -4.10 -4.40
N ALA A 19 -18.62 -5.06 -4.21
CA ALA A 19 -18.78 -5.72 -2.91
C ALA A 19 -17.70 -6.78 -2.68
N SER A 20 -17.47 -7.66 -3.66
CA SER A 20 -16.50 -8.75 -3.56
C SER A 20 -15.99 -9.18 -4.93
N GLY A 21 -14.85 -9.90 -4.95
CA GLY A 21 -14.19 -10.39 -6.15
C GLY A 21 -12.76 -9.95 -6.25
N SER A 22 -12.36 -9.46 -7.43
CA SER A 22 -11.04 -8.88 -7.63
C SER A 22 -11.11 -7.60 -8.48
N VAL A 23 -10.18 -6.69 -8.24
CA VAL A 23 -9.97 -5.48 -9.04
C VAL A 23 -8.54 -5.47 -9.54
N ALA A 24 -8.37 -5.60 -10.85
CA ALA A 24 -7.08 -5.48 -11.50
C ALA A 24 -7.03 -4.19 -12.33
N VAL A 25 -6.05 -3.33 -12.09
CA VAL A 25 -5.82 -2.11 -12.87
C VAL A 25 -4.44 -2.17 -13.49
N SER A 26 -4.37 -2.06 -14.81
CA SER A 26 -3.11 -2.05 -15.55
C SER A 26 -2.89 -0.71 -16.24
N GLY A 27 -1.85 0.03 -15.79
CA GLY A 27 -1.37 1.24 -16.46
C GLY A 27 -0.39 0.86 -17.58
N GLU A 28 -0.87 0.77 -18.81
CA GLU A 28 -0.09 0.32 -19.96
C GLU A 28 -0.10 1.36 -21.07
N GLN A 29 0.90 1.34 -21.95
CA GLN A 29 0.95 2.20 -23.14
C GLN A 29 -0.09 1.74 -24.18
N ILE A 30 -1.35 2.12 -23.96
CA ILE A 30 -2.47 1.80 -24.83
C ILE A 30 -3.21 3.06 -25.26
N GLY A 31 -3.84 3.00 -26.44
CA GLY A 31 -4.57 4.15 -27.02
C GLY A 31 -6.03 4.26 -26.60
N ALA A 32 -6.50 3.38 -25.71
CA ALA A 32 -7.89 3.38 -25.25
C ALA A 32 -8.00 2.73 -23.87
N THR A 33 -8.93 3.21 -23.05
CA THR A 33 -9.25 2.56 -21.78
C THR A 33 -10.29 1.48 -21.99
N SER A 34 -10.06 0.29 -21.42
CA SER A 34 -11.00 -0.83 -21.47
C SER A 34 -11.33 -1.36 -20.08
N VAL A 35 -12.59 -1.72 -19.89
CA VAL A 35 -13.09 -2.38 -18.69
C VAL A 35 -13.65 -3.73 -19.08
N THR A 36 -13.20 -4.77 -18.42
CA THR A 36 -13.74 -6.12 -18.57
C THR A 36 -14.23 -6.60 -17.21
N ALA A 37 -15.45 -7.08 -17.15
CA ALA A 37 -16.02 -7.67 -15.96
C ALA A 37 -16.57 -9.07 -16.23
N TYR A 38 -16.35 -9.97 -15.28
CA TYR A 38 -16.90 -11.32 -15.29
C TYR A 38 -17.26 -11.77 -13.87
N SER A 39 -18.18 -12.74 -13.78
CA SER A 39 -18.52 -13.34 -12.49
C SER A 39 -17.39 -14.29 -12.07
N SER A 40 -16.90 -14.16 -10.85
CA SER A 40 -15.86 -15.03 -10.29
C SER A 40 -16.29 -16.48 -10.12
N LYS A 41 -17.59 -16.80 -10.22
CA LYS A 41 -18.14 -18.14 -10.09
C LYS A 41 -19.03 -18.51 -11.27
N PRO A 42 -18.47 -18.93 -12.42
CA PRO A 42 -19.27 -19.41 -13.54
C PRO A 42 -19.94 -20.75 -13.18
N GLY A 43 -21.25 -20.86 -13.35
CA GLY A 43 -21.98 -22.13 -13.25
C GLY A 43 -23.22 -22.16 -12.36
N ARG A 44 -23.67 -21.03 -11.79
CA ARG A 44 -24.97 -20.89 -11.13
C ARG A 44 -25.71 -19.72 -11.75
N GLU A 45 -26.46 -20.00 -12.81
CA GLU A 45 -27.13 -18.98 -13.63
C GLU A 45 -28.31 -18.26 -12.92
N ASP A 46 -28.84 -18.82 -11.83
CA ASP A 46 -30.09 -18.33 -11.27
C ASP A 46 -29.98 -17.25 -10.18
N ASP A 47 -28.77 -16.94 -9.67
CA ASP A 47 -28.61 -16.02 -8.52
C ASP A 47 -27.31 -15.19 -8.51
N ALA A 48 -26.50 -15.22 -9.57
CA ALA A 48 -25.28 -14.43 -9.66
C ALA A 48 -25.55 -13.09 -10.35
N LEU A 49 -25.02 -11.99 -9.82
CA LEU A 49 -25.04 -10.70 -10.51
C LEU A 49 -24.43 -10.87 -11.90
N SER A 50 -25.20 -10.52 -12.92
CA SER A 50 -24.67 -10.48 -14.29
C SER A 50 -23.67 -9.33 -14.39
N PRO A 51 -22.49 -9.54 -14.98
CA PRO A 51 -21.53 -8.46 -15.25
C PRO A 51 -22.17 -7.25 -15.96
N GLU A 52 -23.26 -7.47 -16.68
CA GLU A 52 -24.06 -6.47 -17.40
C GLU A 52 -24.84 -5.52 -16.45
N GLU A 53 -25.07 -5.91 -15.20
CA GLU A 53 -25.71 -5.06 -14.20
C GLU A 53 -24.74 -4.06 -13.58
N LEU A 54 -23.43 -4.22 -13.84
CA LEU A 54 -22.42 -3.26 -13.41
C LEU A 54 -22.67 -1.92 -14.09
N ARG A 55 -22.76 -0.86 -13.33
CA ARG A 55 -22.86 0.49 -13.88
C ARG A 55 -21.48 0.99 -14.22
N VAL A 56 -21.19 1.05 -15.50
CA VAL A 56 -19.93 1.61 -16.02
C VAL A 56 -20.30 2.90 -16.75
N SER A 57 -19.77 4.02 -16.29
CA SER A 57 -19.98 5.33 -16.88
C SER A 57 -18.67 6.08 -17.02
N PHE A 58 -18.51 6.76 -18.13
CA PHE A 58 -17.36 7.61 -18.42
C PHE A 58 -17.83 9.02 -18.74
N SER A 59 -17.31 9.99 -18.01
CA SER A 59 -17.65 11.39 -18.22
C SER A 59 -16.54 12.30 -17.69
N ALA A 60 -16.17 13.31 -18.48
CA ALA A 60 -15.17 14.33 -18.10
C ALA A 60 -13.84 13.75 -17.59
N GLY A 61 -13.32 12.70 -18.24
CA GLY A 61 -12.05 12.06 -17.84
C GLY A 61 -12.15 11.18 -16.58
N ARG A 62 -13.36 10.87 -16.11
CA ARG A 62 -13.61 10.01 -14.97
C ARG A 62 -14.41 8.78 -15.36
N LEU A 63 -13.83 7.63 -15.07
CA LEU A 63 -14.44 6.31 -15.23
C LEU A 63 -15.00 5.86 -13.88
N GLU A 64 -16.30 5.65 -13.80
CA GLU A 64 -16.96 5.11 -12.61
C GLU A 64 -17.47 3.70 -12.89
N ILE A 65 -17.07 2.75 -12.04
CA ILE A 65 -17.46 1.36 -12.07
C ILE A 65 -18.12 1.05 -10.73
N VAL A 66 -19.43 0.95 -10.73
CA VAL A 66 -20.21 0.79 -9.49
C VAL A 66 -21.11 -0.42 -9.56
N GLN A 67 -20.97 -1.31 -8.60
CA GLN A 67 -21.90 -2.42 -8.40
C GLN A 67 -23.17 -1.88 -7.75
N PRO A 68 -24.36 -2.03 -8.38
CA PRO A 68 -25.63 -1.60 -7.78
C PRO A 68 -25.90 -2.35 -6.48
N LYS A 69 -26.40 -1.64 -5.48
CA LYS A 69 -26.91 -2.28 -4.27
C LYS A 69 -28.25 -2.92 -4.59
N ASN A 70 -28.28 -4.17 -5.00
CA ASN A 70 -29.51 -4.91 -5.18
C ASN A 70 -30.12 -5.26 -3.83
N SER A 71 -31.32 -4.77 -3.58
CA SER A 71 -32.10 -5.02 -2.38
C SER A 71 -32.60 -6.46 -2.20
N GLY A 72 -32.29 -7.36 -3.12
CA GLY A 72 -32.71 -8.77 -3.13
C GLY A 72 -31.58 -9.79 -3.11
N SER A 73 -30.31 -9.35 -3.11
CA SER A 73 -29.18 -10.29 -3.18
C SER A 73 -28.97 -11.05 -1.89
N VAL A 74 -28.99 -12.34 -1.96
CA VAL A 74 -28.67 -13.25 -0.85
C VAL A 74 -27.17 -13.16 -0.57
N ARG A 75 -26.81 -12.83 0.67
CA ARG A 75 -25.44 -12.64 1.16
C ARG A 75 -24.42 -13.58 0.53
N GLY A 76 -23.40 -13.02 -0.11
CA GLY A 76 -22.16 -13.72 -0.49
C GLY A 76 -22.13 -14.32 -1.91
N ARG A 77 -23.01 -13.92 -2.83
CA ARG A 77 -23.06 -14.46 -4.20
C ARG A 77 -22.57 -13.51 -5.31
N ASP A 78 -22.35 -12.26 -4.99
CA ASP A 78 -22.07 -11.20 -5.96
C ASP A 78 -20.58 -10.90 -6.07
N SER A 79 -19.80 -11.91 -6.44
CA SER A 79 -18.36 -11.77 -6.65
C SER A 79 -18.07 -11.44 -8.12
N LEU A 80 -17.51 -10.28 -8.38
CA LEU A 80 -17.16 -9.78 -9.70
C LEU A 80 -15.66 -9.54 -9.82
N ASP A 81 -15.08 -10.07 -10.87
CA ASP A 81 -13.71 -9.77 -11.25
C ASP A 81 -13.73 -8.65 -12.30
N VAL A 82 -13.12 -7.52 -11.93
CA VAL A 82 -13.08 -6.33 -12.78
C VAL A 82 -11.64 -6.06 -13.18
N THR A 83 -11.39 -6.03 -14.47
CA THR A 83 -10.10 -5.66 -15.04
C THR A 83 -10.22 -4.34 -15.79
N VAL A 84 -9.39 -3.38 -15.42
CA VAL A 84 -9.31 -2.06 -16.07
C VAL A 84 -7.93 -1.92 -16.69
N ARG A 85 -7.88 -1.69 -17.99
CA ARG A 85 -6.65 -1.34 -18.70
C ARG A 85 -6.74 0.13 -19.09
N THR A 86 -5.75 0.92 -18.75
CA THR A 86 -5.75 2.39 -18.91
C THR A 86 -4.37 2.87 -19.34
N PRO A 87 -4.25 4.03 -19.97
CA PRO A 87 -2.97 4.68 -20.15
C PRO A 87 -2.26 4.91 -18.81
N PRO A 88 -0.91 4.96 -18.78
CA PRO A 88 -0.15 5.16 -17.57
C PRO A 88 -0.45 6.54 -16.94
N GLY A 89 -0.29 6.64 -15.62
CA GLY A 89 -0.55 7.88 -14.89
C GLY A 89 -2.00 8.09 -14.47
N ALA A 90 -2.83 7.05 -14.49
CA ALA A 90 -4.21 7.13 -13.97
C ALA A 90 -4.24 7.34 -12.45
N ARG A 91 -5.30 8.04 -11.97
CA ARG A 91 -5.62 8.16 -10.56
C ARG A 91 -6.66 7.12 -10.20
N VAL A 92 -6.33 6.23 -9.27
CA VAL A 92 -7.17 5.07 -8.96
C VAL A 92 -7.72 5.18 -7.55
N THR A 93 -9.04 5.08 -7.42
CA THR A 93 -9.75 4.96 -6.14
C THR A 93 -10.58 3.69 -6.15
N VAL A 94 -10.30 2.75 -5.24
CA VAL A 94 -11.04 1.49 -5.10
C VAL A 94 -11.71 1.42 -3.74
N ARG A 95 -13.00 1.11 -3.72
CA ARG A 95 -13.78 0.83 -2.51
C ARG A 95 -14.44 -0.52 -2.63
N THR A 96 -14.11 -1.40 -1.71
CA THR A 96 -14.66 -2.76 -1.72
C THR A 96 -14.90 -3.25 -0.28
N ALA A 97 -15.72 -4.28 -0.14
CA ALA A 97 -15.85 -4.95 1.14
C ALA A 97 -14.93 -6.18 1.23
N SER A 98 -14.82 -6.94 0.14
CA SER A 98 -14.01 -8.17 0.15
C SER A 98 -13.51 -8.48 -1.27
N ALA A 99 -12.54 -7.72 -1.73
CA ALA A 99 -11.90 -7.96 -3.01
C ALA A 99 -10.40 -7.69 -2.92
N ASP A 100 -9.64 -8.51 -3.61
CA ASP A 100 -8.22 -8.28 -3.80
C ASP A 100 -8.03 -7.18 -4.85
N VAL A 101 -7.05 -6.31 -4.61
CA VAL A 101 -6.74 -5.18 -5.49
C VAL A 101 -5.32 -5.34 -6.01
N SER A 102 -5.18 -5.44 -7.32
CA SER A 102 -3.87 -5.54 -7.98
C SER A 102 -3.69 -4.39 -8.97
N CYS A 103 -2.65 -3.59 -8.78
CA CYS A 103 -2.31 -2.48 -9.65
C CYS A 103 -0.94 -2.73 -10.28
N VAL A 104 -0.90 -2.85 -11.61
CA VAL A 104 0.31 -3.08 -12.39
C VAL A 104 0.56 -1.88 -13.31
N GLY A 105 1.83 -1.59 -13.60
CA GLY A 105 2.21 -0.42 -14.38
C GLY A 105 2.26 0.84 -13.54
N GLU A 106 2.28 1.99 -14.20
CA GLU A 106 2.46 3.29 -13.56
C GLU A 106 1.13 3.99 -13.30
N LEU A 107 0.86 4.31 -12.03
CA LEU A 107 -0.28 5.10 -11.57
C LEU A 107 0.20 6.45 -11.04
N ALA A 108 -0.62 7.50 -11.18
CA ALA A 108 -0.33 8.79 -10.55
C ALA A 108 -0.62 8.76 -9.05
N THR A 109 -1.78 8.26 -8.65
CA THR A 109 -2.17 8.14 -7.24
C THR A 109 -2.99 6.87 -7.03
N LEU A 110 -2.92 6.32 -5.81
CA LEU A 110 -3.68 5.14 -5.41
C LEU A 110 -4.39 5.37 -4.09
N GLU A 111 -5.71 5.22 -4.07
CA GLU A 111 -6.52 5.18 -2.85
C GLU A 111 -7.31 3.87 -2.82
N VAL A 112 -7.09 3.04 -1.77
CA VAL A 112 -7.81 1.77 -1.60
C VAL A 112 -8.43 1.72 -0.22
N GLN A 113 -9.71 1.36 -0.17
CA GLN A 113 -10.46 1.08 1.05
C GLN A 113 -11.13 -0.28 0.90
N THR A 114 -10.73 -1.24 1.70
CA THR A 114 -11.31 -2.58 1.74
C THR A 114 -11.52 -3.04 3.19
N ALA A 115 -12.40 -3.98 3.42
CA ALA A 115 -12.48 -4.63 4.73
C ALA A 115 -11.69 -5.94 4.73
N CYS A 116 -11.73 -6.70 3.62
CA CYS A 116 -10.96 -7.92 3.45
C CYS A 116 -10.42 -7.98 2.02
N GLY A 117 -9.18 -8.36 1.88
CA GLY A 117 -8.50 -8.51 0.59
C GLY A 117 -7.11 -7.91 0.60
N ASP A 118 -6.25 -8.52 -0.17
CA ASP A 118 -4.87 -8.08 -0.31
C ASP A 118 -4.76 -6.94 -1.32
N VAL A 119 -3.82 -6.05 -1.07
CA VAL A 119 -3.57 -4.91 -1.95
C VAL A 119 -2.14 -4.94 -2.45
N THR A 120 -1.99 -5.03 -3.77
CA THR A 120 -0.67 -5.00 -4.41
C THR A 120 -0.58 -3.84 -5.39
N ALA A 121 0.51 -3.09 -5.38
CA ALA A 121 0.78 -2.06 -6.37
C ALA A 121 2.27 -2.01 -6.74
N ALA A 122 2.55 -1.96 -8.05
CA ALA A 122 3.90 -1.95 -8.56
C ALA A 122 4.51 -0.54 -8.54
N SER A 123 3.86 0.45 -9.14
CA SER A 123 4.40 1.80 -9.24
C SER A 123 3.31 2.86 -9.09
N VAL A 124 3.51 3.75 -8.12
CA VAL A 124 2.69 4.95 -7.91
C VAL A 124 3.61 6.16 -7.89
N SER A 125 3.54 7.02 -8.89
CA SER A 125 4.45 8.17 -9.02
C SER A 125 4.17 9.27 -7.99
N GLY A 126 2.93 9.43 -7.56
CA GLY A 126 2.51 10.32 -6.47
C GLY A 126 2.30 9.59 -5.16
N GLY A 127 1.21 9.91 -4.45
CA GLY A 127 0.90 9.34 -3.14
C GLY A 127 0.03 8.08 -3.20
N ALA A 128 0.17 7.23 -2.18
CA ALA A 128 -0.65 6.05 -1.97
C ALA A 128 -1.33 6.09 -0.59
N ALA A 129 -2.64 5.83 -0.54
CA ALA A 129 -3.41 5.69 0.67
C ALA A 129 -4.16 4.35 0.66
N VAL A 130 -3.79 3.42 1.54
CA VAL A 130 -4.38 2.09 1.58
C VAL A 130 -4.87 1.78 2.97
N ASN A 131 -6.15 1.45 3.09
CA ASN A 131 -6.78 1.02 4.33
C ASN A 131 -7.47 -0.33 4.12
N THR A 132 -7.10 -1.33 4.89
CA THR A 132 -7.80 -2.60 4.98
C THR A 132 -8.06 -2.96 6.44
N ALA A 133 -9.00 -3.85 6.73
CA ALA A 133 -9.10 -4.42 8.06
C ALA A 133 -8.35 -5.76 8.14
N ASN A 134 -8.47 -6.59 7.09
CA ASN A 134 -7.75 -7.86 7.03
C ASN A 134 -7.21 -8.04 5.60
N GLY A 135 -5.93 -8.16 5.48
CA GLY A 135 -5.23 -8.36 4.22
C GLY A 135 -3.84 -7.78 4.26
N ASP A 136 -2.98 -8.33 3.46
CA ASP A 136 -1.61 -7.88 3.31
C ASP A 136 -1.54 -6.73 2.30
N ILE A 137 -0.62 -5.83 2.54
CA ILE A 137 -0.40 -4.68 1.67
C ILE A 137 1.03 -4.71 1.14
N TRP A 138 1.16 -4.82 -0.17
CA TRP A 138 2.44 -4.79 -0.84
C TRP A 138 2.51 -3.65 -1.85
N LEU A 139 3.32 -2.64 -1.54
CA LEU A 139 3.63 -1.53 -2.44
C LEU A 139 5.10 -1.60 -2.85
N GLU A 140 5.39 -1.67 -4.14
CA GLU A 140 6.78 -1.77 -4.57
C GLU A 140 7.46 -0.40 -4.62
N THR A 141 6.86 0.59 -5.30
CA THR A 141 7.41 1.94 -5.39
C THR A 141 6.32 2.99 -5.26
N VAL A 142 6.49 3.92 -4.32
CA VAL A 142 5.64 5.11 -4.15
C VAL A 142 6.54 6.34 -4.22
N GLY A 143 6.35 7.19 -5.23
CA GLY A 143 7.17 8.39 -5.44
C GLY A 143 6.90 9.50 -4.42
N GLY A 144 5.66 9.62 -3.95
CA GLY A 144 5.21 10.58 -2.94
C GLY A 144 5.06 9.98 -1.56
N ALA A 145 4.11 10.54 -0.78
CA ALA A 145 3.78 10.03 0.55
C ALA A 145 2.96 8.74 0.50
N ALA A 146 3.19 7.85 1.48
CA ALA A 146 2.44 6.62 1.64
C ALA A 146 1.76 6.57 3.02
N ALA A 147 0.44 6.42 3.04
CA ALA A 147 -0.34 6.20 4.25
C ALA A 147 -1.02 4.82 4.19
N VAL A 148 -0.53 3.88 4.98
CA VAL A 148 -0.92 2.47 4.88
C VAL A 148 -1.41 1.98 6.24
N ARG A 149 -2.60 1.39 6.27
CA ARG A 149 -3.20 0.88 7.51
C ARG A 149 -3.88 -0.46 7.28
N THR A 150 -3.62 -1.39 8.19
CA THR A 150 -4.38 -2.63 8.31
C THR A 150 -4.67 -2.91 9.79
N ALA A 151 -5.64 -3.74 10.11
CA ALA A 151 -5.78 -4.22 11.47
C ALA A 151 -5.10 -5.57 11.65
N SER A 152 -5.19 -6.44 10.63
CA SER A 152 -4.50 -7.74 10.64
C SER A 152 -3.95 -8.00 9.24
N GLY A 153 -2.68 -8.11 9.14
CA GLY A 153 -1.93 -8.31 7.90
C GLY A 153 -0.60 -7.59 7.93
N ASP A 154 0.26 -7.99 7.05
CA ASP A 154 1.60 -7.42 6.92
C ASP A 154 1.59 -6.21 5.97
N ILE A 155 2.47 -5.27 6.26
CA ILE A 155 2.70 -4.10 5.41
C ILE A 155 4.11 -4.18 4.86
N ARG A 156 4.22 -4.26 3.53
CA ARG A 156 5.50 -4.24 2.83
C ARG A 156 5.54 -3.09 1.83
N LEU A 157 6.46 -2.16 2.04
CA LEU A 157 6.73 -1.05 1.14
C LEU A 157 8.22 -1.06 0.78
N ARG A 158 8.54 -1.38 -0.46
CA ARG A 158 9.95 -1.52 -0.86
C ARG A 158 10.66 -0.18 -1.02
N ARG A 159 10.00 0.83 -1.59
CA ARG A 159 10.58 2.16 -1.79
C ARG A 159 9.54 3.27 -1.65
N ALA A 160 9.85 4.29 -0.89
CA ALA A 160 9.09 5.53 -0.83
C ALA A 160 9.99 6.75 -1.03
N GLY A 161 9.54 7.69 -1.86
CA GLY A 161 10.23 8.96 -2.08
C GLY A 161 9.84 10.03 -1.06
N GLY A 162 8.61 9.99 -0.54
CA GLY A 162 8.08 10.91 0.47
C GLY A 162 7.93 10.26 1.86
N ASP A 163 7.13 10.91 2.70
CA ASP A 163 6.89 10.44 4.07
C ASP A 163 6.01 9.20 4.08
N VAL A 164 6.27 8.30 5.04
CA VAL A 164 5.56 7.04 5.20
C VAL A 164 4.88 6.99 6.57
N ALA A 165 3.59 6.67 6.58
CA ALA A 165 2.85 6.31 7.79
C ALA A 165 2.28 4.90 7.62
N ALA A 166 2.83 3.92 8.35
CA ALA A 166 2.42 2.53 8.35
C ALA A 166 1.90 2.11 9.72
N THR A 167 0.70 1.55 9.78
CA THR A 167 0.07 1.14 11.05
C THR A 167 -0.64 -0.20 10.87
N THR A 168 -0.32 -1.15 11.74
CA THR A 168 -1.08 -2.39 11.88
C THR A 168 -1.39 -2.65 13.35
N ALA A 169 -2.33 -3.50 13.67
CA ALA A 169 -2.49 -3.98 15.03
C ALA A 169 -1.81 -5.33 15.23
N SER A 170 -1.91 -6.21 14.21
CA SER A 170 -1.24 -7.52 14.22
C SER A 170 -0.67 -7.80 12.85
N GLY A 171 0.62 -7.88 12.76
CA GLY A 171 1.38 -8.09 11.52
C GLY A 171 2.68 -7.33 11.52
N ASP A 172 3.54 -7.69 10.62
CA ASP A 172 4.86 -7.09 10.47
C ASP A 172 4.83 -5.89 9.54
N ILE A 173 5.72 -4.94 9.79
CA ILE A 173 5.91 -3.76 8.95
C ILE A 173 7.32 -3.79 8.37
N GLN A 174 7.42 -3.91 7.06
CA GLN A 174 8.68 -3.89 6.34
C GLN A 174 8.74 -2.68 5.39
N LEU A 175 9.57 -1.71 5.72
CA LEU A 175 9.82 -0.51 4.94
C LEU A 175 11.24 -0.56 4.39
N GLY A 176 11.40 -0.61 3.07
CA GLY A 176 12.71 -0.76 2.45
C GLY A 176 13.51 0.53 2.42
N LEU A 177 13.51 1.24 1.28
CA LEU A 177 14.28 2.47 1.08
C LEU A 177 13.36 3.69 1.23
N LEU A 178 13.66 4.56 2.19
CA LEU A 178 12.87 5.73 2.51
C LEU A 178 13.65 7.02 2.23
N GLY A 179 13.04 7.89 1.44
CA GLY A 179 13.57 9.22 1.14
C GLY A 179 13.07 10.32 2.07
N GLY A 180 11.96 10.10 2.80
CA GLY A 180 11.35 11.02 3.76
C GLY A 180 11.27 10.44 5.16
N SER A 181 10.43 11.06 6.00
CA SER A 181 10.19 10.61 7.38
C SER A 181 9.34 9.33 7.41
N ALA A 182 9.49 8.54 8.48
CA ALA A 182 8.75 7.30 8.69
C ALA A 182 8.06 7.27 10.04
N ALA A 183 6.78 6.95 10.06
CA ALA A 183 6.02 6.61 11.26
C ALA A 183 5.49 5.19 11.12
N ALA A 184 6.06 4.23 11.86
CA ALA A 184 5.67 2.83 11.84
C ALA A 184 5.15 2.40 13.20
N GLN A 185 3.96 1.81 13.26
CA GLN A 185 3.34 1.40 14.51
C GLN A 185 2.67 0.03 14.37
N THR A 186 2.97 -0.87 15.30
CA THR A 186 2.23 -2.13 15.46
C THR A 186 1.94 -2.39 16.94
N ALA A 187 0.95 -3.21 17.25
CA ALA A 187 0.79 -3.70 18.61
C ALA A 187 1.48 -5.06 18.78
N SER A 188 1.39 -5.93 17.77
CA SER A 188 2.07 -7.23 17.79
C SER A 188 2.64 -7.50 16.40
N GLY A 189 3.94 -7.60 16.31
CA GLY A 189 4.69 -7.82 15.09
C GLY A 189 5.99 -7.04 15.07
N ASP A 190 6.84 -7.40 14.16
CA ASP A 190 8.16 -6.81 14.01
C ASP A 190 8.12 -5.60 13.06
N ILE A 191 9.01 -4.66 13.29
CA ILE A 191 9.16 -3.49 12.42
C ILE A 191 10.56 -3.44 11.87
N GLU A 192 10.67 -3.49 10.56
CA GLU A 192 11.93 -3.38 9.85
C GLU A 192 11.94 -2.14 8.94
N ILE A 193 12.93 -1.27 9.12
CA ILE A 193 13.22 -0.18 8.19
C ILE A 193 14.60 -0.46 7.57
N GLY A 194 14.64 -0.80 6.29
CA GLY A 194 15.87 -1.18 5.61
C GLY A 194 16.88 -0.04 5.48
N SER A 195 16.42 1.15 5.07
CA SER A 195 17.27 2.34 5.01
C SER A 195 16.47 3.63 5.05
N ILE A 196 16.88 4.53 5.95
CA ILE A 196 16.40 5.91 6.01
C ILE A 196 17.59 6.86 6.05
N SER A 197 17.51 7.96 5.29
CA SER A 197 18.65 8.87 5.10
C SER A 197 18.49 10.24 5.77
N ALA A 198 17.27 10.70 5.96
CA ALA A 198 16.97 12.03 6.51
C ALA A 198 15.56 12.07 7.11
N GLY A 199 15.26 13.11 7.88
CA GLY A 199 13.96 13.31 8.48
C GLY A 199 13.82 12.67 9.86
N GLU A 200 12.64 12.11 10.14
CA GLU A 200 12.32 11.49 11.43
C GLU A 200 11.80 10.06 11.23
N ALA A 201 12.40 9.10 11.93
CA ALA A 201 11.87 7.75 12.08
C ALA A 201 11.23 7.59 13.46
N ASN A 202 9.92 7.44 13.52
CA ASN A 202 9.16 7.21 14.74
C ASN A 202 8.57 5.81 14.72
N VAL A 203 9.18 4.90 15.48
CA VAL A 203 8.83 3.47 15.49
C VAL A 203 8.26 3.09 16.83
N LYS A 204 7.10 2.44 16.85
CA LYS A 204 6.43 2.00 18.08
C LYS A 204 5.90 0.59 17.93
N THR A 205 6.28 -0.28 18.84
CA THR A 205 5.67 -1.60 19.01
C THR A 205 5.32 -1.85 20.48
N MET A 206 4.34 -2.70 20.73
CA MET A 206 4.11 -3.20 22.09
C MET A 206 4.80 -4.56 22.28
N SER A 207 4.76 -5.42 21.27
CA SER A 207 5.41 -6.72 21.31
C SER A 207 5.97 -7.05 19.92
N GLY A 208 7.27 -7.23 19.85
CA GLY A 208 8.01 -7.51 18.63
C GLY A 208 9.31 -6.72 18.55
N ASP A 209 10.18 -7.15 17.69
CA ASP A 209 11.49 -6.58 17.52
C ASP A 209 11.49 -5.41 16.52
N THR A 210 12.38 -4.47 16.72
CA THR A 210 12.51 -3.31 15.86
C THR A 210 13.92 -3.24 15.29
N SER A 211 14.02 -3.21 13.95
CA SER A 211 15.28 -3.02 13.24
C SER A 211 15.23 -1.76 12.37
N VAL A 212 16.17 -0.84 12.55
CA VAL A 212 16.25 0.37 11.72
C VAL A 212 17.64 0.49 11.10
N GLY A 213 17.65 0.45 9.77
CA GLY A 213 18.82 0.71 8.95
C GLY A 213 18.99 2.20 8.68
N VAL A 214 20.13 2.75 9.04
CA VAL A 214 20.50 4.14 8.78
C VAL A 214 21.41 4.24 7.58
N ALA A 215 21.11 5.10 6.64
CA ALA A 215 21.94 5.30 5.46
C ALA A 215 23.37 5.74 5.83
N ARG A 216 24.34 5.36 5.02
CA ARG A 216 25.74 5.72 5.26
C ARG A 216 25.92 7.23 5.15
N GLY A 217 26.70 7.80 6.08
CA GLY A 217 26.99 9.23 6.10
C GLY A 217 25.90 10.11 6.72
N ALA A 218 24.75 9.56 7.12
CA ALA A 218 23.76 10.30 7.86
C ALA A 218 24.20 10.50 9.32
N GLU A 219 24.09 11.75 9.79
CA GLU A 219 24.21 12.10 11.19
C GLU A 219 22.88 11.80 11.87
N VAL A 220 22.92 11.09 13.00
CA VAL A 220 21.71 10.53 13.62
C VAL A 220 21.64 10.89 15.10
N TYR A 221 20.47 11.32 15.52
CA TYR A 221 20.10 11.39 16.92
C TYR A 221 19.20 10.19 17.27
N LEU A 222 19.58 9.41 18.28
CA LEU A 222 18.87 8.22 18.73
C LEU A 222 18.14 8.48 20.06
N ASP A 223 16.83 8.21 20.11
CA ASP A 223 16.01 8.15 21.30
C ASP A 223 15.35 6.77 21.36
N LEU A 224 15.99 5.83 22.06
CA LEU A 224 15.63 4.42 22.09
C LEU A 224 15.17 4.04 23.49
N SER A 225 14.03 3.35 23.59
CA SER A 225 13.50 2.89 24.87
C SER A 225 12.78 1.54 24.68
N SER A 226 13.22 0.54 25.42
CA SER A 226 12.51 -0.73 25.61
C SER A 226 12.29 -0.97 27.09
N LEU A 227 11.13 -1.49 27.48
CA LEU A 227 10.86 -1.85 28.87
C LEU A 227 11.44 -3.23 29.20
N THR A 228 11.29 -4.18 28.29
CA THR A 228 11.87 -5.53 28.39
C THR A 228 12.42 -5.92 27.03
N GLY A 229 13.72 -5.92 26.90
CA GLY A 229 14.43 -6.24 25.65
C GLY A 229 15.77 -5.52 25.60
N ASP A 230 16.63 -6.00 24.75
CA ASP A 230 17.98 -5.45 24.59
C ASP A 230 17.98 -4.33 23.55
N ILE A 231 18.78 -3.30 23.77
CA ILE A 231 18.99 -2.20 22.83
C ILE A 231 20.43 -2.28 22.32
N SER A 232 20.58 -2.43 21.01
CA SER A 232 21.88 -2.50 20.37
C SER A 232 22.00 -1.48 19.23
N SER A 233 23.16 -0.86 19.12
CA SER A 233 23.48 0.06 18.02
C SER A 233 24.83 -0.25 17.45
N GLN A 234 24.91 -0.39 16.12
CA GLN A 234 26.16 -0.57 15.37
C GLN A 234 26.68 0.78 14.82
N LEU A 235 26.10 1.90 15.27
CA LEU A 235 26.55 3.22 14.87
C LEU A 235 27.71 3.65 15.77
N GLU A 236 28.77 4.16 15.17
CA GLU A 236 29.86 4.77 15.92
C GLU A 236 29.42 6.12 16.47
N GLU A 237 29.73 6.40 17.72
CA GLU A 237 29.52 7.72 18.33
C GLU A 237 30.45 8.74 17.68
N THR A 238 29.91 9.58 16.81
CA THR A 238 30.63 10.77 16.31
C THR A 238 30.20 11.96 17.18
N GLY A 239 31.17 12.58 17.84
CA GLY A 239 30.94 13.73 18.69
C GLY A 239 30.19 14.85 17.94
N GLY A 240 29.13 15.37 18.58
CA GLY A 240 28.09 16.21 18.06
C GLY A 240 28.46 17.26 17.02
N GLY A 241 27.98 17.03 15.81
CA GLY A 241 27.90 18.04 14.77
C GLY A 241 26.59 18.85 14.91
N GLU A 242 26.60 20.13 14.59
CA GLU A 242 25.44 21.03 14.65
C GLU A 242 24.40 20.81 13.54
N GLY A 243 24.12 19.58 13.14
CA GLY A 243 23.15 19.31 12.10
C GLY A 243 22.63 17.88 12.14
N VAL A 244 21.67 17.58 13.01
CA VAL A 244 21.01 16.28 13.02
C VAL A 244 20.20 16.11 11.72
N GLY A 245 20.75 15.35 10.79
CA GLY A 245 20.08 15.05 9.52
C GLY A 245 18.95 14.04 9.66
N LEU A 246 19.03 13.15 10.68
CA LEU A 246 18.05 12.10 10.95
C LEU A 246 17.80 11.97 12.46
N ARG A 247 16.55 11.94 12.87
CA ARG A 247 16.14 11.57 14.23
C ARG A 247 15.46 10.21 14.22
N VAL A 248 15.93 9.28 15.02
CA VAL A 248 15.32 7.95 15.18
C VAL A 248 14.79 7.82 16.61
N THR A 249 13.49 7.67 16.73
CA THR A 249 12.80 7.43 18.00
C THR A 249 12.15 6.04 17.94
N CYS A 250 12.66 5.10 18.74
CA CYS A 250 12.10 3.75 18.82
C CYS A 250 11.61 3.49 20.24
N ARG A 251 10.38 3.01 20.36
CA ARG A 251 9.76 2.64 21.64
C ARG A 251 9.14 1.26 21.54
N SER A 252 9.62 0.35 22.39
CA SER A 252 9.05 -0.99 22.58
C SER A 252 8.64 -1.19 24.02
N VAL A 253 7.63 -2.03 24.25
CA VAL A 253 7.34 -2.54 25.60
C VAL A 253 8.03 -3.88 25.80
N SER A 254 7.97 -4.77 24.80
CA SER A 254 8.63 -6.08 24.83
C SER A 254 9.19 -6.40 23.46
N GLY A 255 10.49 -6.52 23.37
CA GLY A 255 11.24 -6.80 22.16
C GLY A 255 12.52 -6.00 22.06
N ASP A 256 13.40 -6.44 21.22
CA ASP A 256 14.73 -5.88 21.03
C ASP A 256 14.71 -4.71 20.03
N ILE A 257 15.58 -3.74 20.25
CA ILE A 257 15.77 -2.60 19.33
C ILE A 257 17.17 -2.67 18.76
N GLN A 258 17.27 -2.82 17.44
CA GLN A 258 18.52 -2.88 16.72
C GLN A 258 18.66 -1.71 15.74
N ILE A 259 19.70 -0.90 15.86
CA ILE A 259 20.05 0.13 14.90
C ILE A 259 21.32 -0.28 14.14
N THR A 260 21.22 -0.33 12.82
CA THR A 260 22.31 -0.78 11.95
C THR A 260 22.68 0.27 10.91
N ARG A 261 23.86 0.17 10.33
CA ARG A 261 24.15 0.86 9.07
C ARG A 261 23.56 0.09 7.91
N ALA A 262 22.73 0.74 7.12
CA ALA A 262 22.16 0.12 5.94
C ALA A 262 23.28 -0.42 5.05
N THR A 263 23.21 -1.70 4.73
CA THR A 263 24.05 -2.29 3.71
C THR A 263 23.65 -1.68 2.38
N ALA A 264 24.62 -1.22 1.57
CA ALA A 264 24.33 -0.77 0.22
C ALA A 264 23.69 -1.95 -0.52
N THR A 265 22.38 -1.96 -0.64
CA THR A 265 21.73 -2.89 -1.56
C THR A 265 22.16 -2.45 -2.94
N ALA A 266 23.01 -3.25 -3.57
CA ALA A 266 23.42 -3.05 -4.95
C ALA A 266 22.16 -2.85 -5.77
N GLY A 267 21.98 -1.64 -6.33
CA GLY A 267 20.86 -1.33 -7.18
C GLY A 267 20.84 -2.34 -8.31
N ALA A 268 19.78 -3.12 -8.38
CA ALA A 268 19.47 -3.84 -9.60
C ALA A 268 19.26 -2.81 -10.70
N GLN A 269 20.03 -2.96 -11.75
CA GLN A 269 19.96 -2.26 -13.02
C GLN A 269 18.59 -2.48 -13.68
#